data_012c596c72306ba1c5f9dc7af96d4db7
#
_entry.id   012c596c72306ba1c5f9dc7af96d4db7
#
_cell.length_a   1.000
_cell.length_b   1.000
_cell.length_c   1.000
_cell.angle_alpha   90.00
_cell.angle_beta   90.00
_cell.angle_gamma   90.00
#
_symmetry.space_group_name_H-M   'P 1'
#
loop_
_entity.id
_entity.type
_entity.pdbx_description
1 polymer ?
#
loop_
_entity_poly.entity_id
_entity_poly.type
_entity_poly.pdbx_seq_one_letter_code
_entity_poly.pdbx_strand_id
1 'polypeptide(L)'
;MTKIKTGSSEKGTKCQVCTGCGSCFADKRMDAVSSFRMDTDNKEKSICSIPERDTCLIAVDIGTTTVAMQLRSLTDGTIKDTFTCLNPQRIFGTDVLSRIKAAENESTKRAMKDAVHRALQQGISQFREKHLSWEIKGMAIAANTTMVHLLMGMEVSGLGHYPFLPQTLSEVRTEICGLPTVILPGASAFIGADIVAGIEALSIGKGKEIMLFLDLGTNGEIVLGNQDRLVAAGTAAGPAFEGNTECYGTDLMSLTARLLEEDILDSTGLLSDPYFTEGIAIGGVHLTQQYVRQLQMAKSAICTGICILCKKYGLQDFSRIDRVYLAGGMGYYLDVAAAAAIGLFPHALLNKVTAVGNAALEGAFVYGSRAFCRQEKAAKEKAAVSVPKIEVFNLAEETGFADAYIKGMELAPCSYAF
;
A
#
# COMPACT_ATOMS: atom_id res chain seq x y z
N MET A 1 -40.38 -13.59 9.69
CA MET A 1 -40.15 -12.18 9.34
C MET A 1 -39.58 -11.45 10.55
N THR A 2 -38.29 -11.52 10.74
CA THR A 2 -37.60 -10.86 11.87
C THR A 2 -37.15 -9.49 11.41
N LYS A 3 -37.65 -8.42 12.00
CA LYS A 3 -37.32 -7.03 11.68
C LYS A 3 -35.90 -6.74 12.16
N ILE A 4 -35.00 -6.50 11.21
CA ILE A 4 -33.64 -6.01 11.47
C ILE A 4 -33.73 -4.54 11.96
N LYS A 5 -33.24 -4.26 13.17
CA LYS A 5 -33.13 -2.89 13.69
C LYS A 5 -32.02 -2.14 12.95
N THR A 6 -32.40 -1.18 12.13
CA THR A 6 -31.45 -0.25 11.51
C THR A 6 -31.05 0.83 12.51
N GLY A 7 -29.78 0.79 12.94
CA GLY A 7 -29.15 1.91 13.64
C GLY A 7 -28.95 3.06 12.67
N SER A 8 -29.49 4.23 12.96
CA SER A 8 -29.37 5.45 12.15
C SER A 8 -27.95 6.00 12.25
N SER A 9 -27.15 5.85 11.20
CA SER A 9 -25.94 6.65 11.01
C SER A 9 -26.29 7.96 10.28
N GLU A 10 -25.75 9.06 10.75
CA GLU A 10 -25.96 10.40 10.20
C GLU A 10 -25.62 10.46 8.71
N LYS A 11 -26.54 10.99 7.93
CA LYS A 11 -26.42 11.17 6.48
C LYS A 11 -25.31 12.19 6.17
N GLY A 12 -24.21 11.74 5.63
CA GLY A 12 -23.22 12.60 5.01
C GLY A 12 -23.86 13.44 3.90
N THR A 13 -23.59 14.74 3.91
CA THR A 13 -24.09 15.71 2.93
C THR A 13 -23.60 15.32 1.53
N LYS A 14 -24.51 15.01 0.62
CA LYS A 14 -24.18 14.76 -0.79
C LYS A 14 -23.61 16.04 -1.41
N CYS A 15 -22.45 15.95 -2.03
CA CYS A 15 -21.88 17.03 -2.82
C CYS A 15 -22.85 17.42 -3.96
N GLN A 16 -23.27 18.69 -4.03
CA GLN A 16 -24.23 19.18 -5.03
C GLN A 16 -23.68 19.24 -6.48
N VAL A 17 -22.40 18.89 -6.69
CA VAL A 17 -21.70 18.99 -7.98
C VAL A 17 -21.33 17.62 -8.56
N CYS A 18 -21.67 16.53 -7.88
CA CYS A 18 -21.24 15.19 -8.31
C CYS A 18 -22.16 14.60 -9.38
N THR A 19 -21.71 14.56 -10.62
CA THR A 19 -22.34 13.88 -11.78
C THR A 19 -22.01 12.39 -11.84
N GLY A 20 -21.79 11.71 -10.71
CA GLY A 20 -21.47 10.26 -10.70
C GLY A 20 -20.01 9.92 -11.07
N CYS A 21 -19.07 10.86 -11.00
CA CYS A 21 -17.66 10.66 -11.38
C CYS A 21 -16.83 9.86 -10.37
N GLY A 22 -17.41 9.36 -9.26
CA GLY A 22 -16.67 8.62 -8.22
C GLY A 22 -15.77 9.47 -7.33
N SER A 23 -15.65 10.80 -7.57
CA SER A 23 -14.73 11.66 -6.83
C SER A 23 -15.12 11.85 -5.35
N CYS A 24 -16.41 11.71 -4.99
CA CYS A 24 -16.83 11.77 -3.58
C CYS A 24 -16.37 10.55 -2.76
N PHE A 25 -16.08 9.42 -3.40
CA PHE A 25 -15.44 8.26 -2.78
C PHE A 25 -13.90 8.43 -2.72
N ALA A 26 -13.34 9.21 -3.63
CA ALA A 26 -11.91 9.52 -3.63
C ALA A 26 -11.51 10.33 -2.38
N ASP A 27 -12.33 11.26 -1.89
CA ASP A 27 -12.00 12.10 -0.73
C ASP A 27 -11.67 11.29 0.54
N LYS A 28 -12.50 10.28 0.89
CA LYS A 28 -12.21 9.43 2.06
C LYS A 28 -10.99 8.51 1.86
N ARG A 29 -10.76 8.01 0.63
CA ARG A 29 -9.54 7.28 0.30
C ARG A 29 -8.30 8.18 0.34
N MET A 30 -8.46 9.43 -0.06
CA MET A 30 -7.40 10.43 -0.01
C MET A 30 -6.95 10.74 1.41
N ASP A 31 -7.88 10.84 2.37
CA ASP A 31 -7.57 11.05 3.79
C ASP A 31 -6.77 9.87 4.37
N ALA A 32 -7.11 8.63 4.00
CA ALA A 32 -6.38 7.44 4.43
C ALA A 32 -4.98 7.32 3.80
N VAL A 33 -4.86 7.70 2.51
CA VAL A 33 -3.58 7.69 1.80
C VAL A 33 -2.65 8.78 2.34
N SER A 34 -3.20 9.90 2.80
CA SER A 34 -2.43 11.02 3.36
C SER A 34 -2.14 10.91 4.86
N SER A 35 -2.84 10.04 5.61
CA SER A 35 -2.67 9.90 7.06
C SER A 35 -1.63 8.82 7.41
N PHE A 36 -0.70 9.18 8.27
CA PHE A 36 0.22 8.26 8.93
C PHE A 36 0.21 8.55 10.43
N ARG A 37 -0.13 7.55 11.22
CA ARG A 37 -0.08 7.66 12.69
C ARG A 37 0.89 6.62 13.24
N MET A 38 2.01 7.07 13.75
CA MET A 38 2.88 6.28 14.63
C MET A 38 2.75 6.80 16.05
N ASP A 39 2.76 5.88 17.00
CA ASP A 39 3.07 6.22 18.38
C ASP A 39 4.49 6.80 18.44
N THR A 40 4.58 8.05 18.91
CA THR A 40 5.75 8.92 18.72
C THR A 40 6.88 8.68 19.72
N ASP A 41 6.84 7.61 20.50
CA ASP A 41 7.78 7.41 21.62
C ASP A 41 9.20 6.94 21.21
N ASN A 42 9.45 6.68 19.93
CA ASN A 42 10.79 6.28 19.45
C ASN A 42 11.31 7.15 18.30
N LYS A 43 11.16 8.48 18.43
CA LYS A 43 11.85 9.42 17.52
C LYS A 43 13.31 9.55 17.94
N GLU A 44 14.20 8.76 17.41
CA GLU A 44 15.57 9.22 17.23
C GLU A 44 15.53 10.45 16.32
N LYS A 45 15.65 11.62 16.94
CA LYS A 45 15.74 12.92 16.29
C LYS A 45 17.05 13.01 15.52
N SER A 46 17.09 12.44 14.31
CA SER A 46 18.09 12.84 13.32
C SER A 46 17.62 14.13 12.64
N ILE A 47 17.47 15.19 13.44
CA ILE A 47 17.08 16.50 12.94
C ILE A 47 18.34 17.24 12.54
N CYS A 48 18.38 17.72 11.31
CA CYS A 48 19.41 18.58 10.77
C CYS A 48 19.56 19.85 11.58
N SER A 49 20.80 20.34 11.77
CA SER A 49 21.08 21.62 12.41
C SER A 49 20.44 22.77 11.61
N ILE A 50 19.80 23.67 12.32
CA ILE A 50 18.92 24.77 11.94
C ILE A 50 19.40 25.51 10.67
N PRO A 51 18.59 25.56 9.59
CA PRO A 51 18.77 26.52 8.51
C PRO A 51 18.09 27.84 8.86
N GLU A 52 18.65 28.96 8.39
CA GLU A 52 18.09 30.31 8.57
C GLU A 52 16.72 30.55 7.89
N ARG A 53 16.24 29.60 7.10
CA ARG A 53 14.91 29.59 6.45
C ARG A 53 14.22 28.27 6.71
N ASP A 54 12.90 28.32 6.85
CA ASP A 54 12.09 27.11 6.92
C ASP A 54 12.24 26.28 5.62
N THR A 55 12.89 25.14 5.73
CA THR A 55 13.16 24.27 4.59
C THR A 55 12.25 23.07 4.59
N CYS A 56 11.78 22.69 3.41
CA CYS A 56 10.88 21.56 3.20
C CYS A 56 11.43 20.53 2.22
N LEU A 57 10.95 19.33 2.37
CA LEU A 57 11.08 18.22 1.40
C LEU A 57 9.68 17.83 0.93
N ILE A 58 9.55 17.45 -0.34
CA ILE A 58 8.35 16.81 -0.84
C ILE A 58 8.55 15.30 -0.77
N ALA A 59 7.75 14.62 0.05
CA ALA A 59 7.61 13.17 0.00
C ALA A 59 6.52 12.78 -0.99
N VAL A 60 6.76 11.75 -1.79
CA VAL A 60 5.84 11.29 -2.83
C VAL A 60 5.69 9.78 -2.76
N ASP A 61 4.44 9.33 -2.86
CA ASP A 61 4.07 7.95 -3.11
C ASP A 61 3.32 7.85 -4.45
N ILE A 62 3.87 7.10 -5.40
CA ILE A 62 3.25 6.87 -6.71
C ILE A 62 2.71 5.44 -6.73
N GLY A 63 1.48 5.28 -6.25
CA GLY A 63 0.76 4.01 -6.34
C GLY A 63 0.16 3.75 -7.72
N THR A 64 -0.32 2.55 -7.94
CA THR A 64 -1.03 2.16 -9.18
C THR A 64 -2.31 3.00 -9.37
N THR A 65 -3.05 3.26 -8.31
CA THR A 65 -4.34 3.97 -8.35
C THR A 65 -4.20 5.45 -8.04
N THR A 66 -3.31 5.84 -7.13
CA THR A 66 -3.23 7.18 -6.55
C THR A 66 -1.79 7.69 -6.55
N VAL A 67 -1.63 9.00 -6.72
CA VAL A 67 -0.39 9.73 -6.46
C VAL A 67 -0.62 10.61 -5.24
N ALA A 68 0.16 10.42 -4.18
CA ALA A 68 0.11 11.21 -2.96
C ALA A 68 1.42 11.97 -2.74
N MET A 69 1.32 13.24 -2.36
CA MET A 69 2.47 14.10 -2.09
C MET A 69 2.26 14.85 -0.77
N GLN A 70 3.30 14.98 0.02
CA GLN A 70 3.31 15.81 1.23
C GLN A 70 4.49 16.79 1.20
N LEU A 71 4.19 18.07 1.42
CA LEU A 71 5.20 19.06 1.74
C LEU A 71 5.48 18.97 3.24
N ARG A 72 6.71 18.64 3.64
CA ARG A 72 7.09 18.42 5.03
C ARG A 72 8.31 19.21 5.43
N SER A 73 8.25 19.76 6.63
CA SER A 73 9.37 20.48 7.23
C SER A 73 10.56 19.54 7.47
N LEU A 74 11.74 19.95 7.05
CA LEU A 74 12.98 19.23 7.37
C LEU A 74 13.45 19.49 8.82
N THR A 75 12.91 20.53 9.48
CA THR A 75 13.28 20.91 10.85
C THR A 75 12.61 20.00 11.89
N ASP A 76 11.30 19.76 11.75
CA ASP A 76 10.48 19.05 12.74
C ASP A 76 9.66 17.89 12.17
N GLY A 77 9.73 17.68 10.86
CA GLY A 77 8.99 16.62 10.16
C GLY A 77 7.50 16.87 10.01
N THR A 78 6.99 18.06 10.42
CA THR A 78 5.56 18.36 10.32
C THR A 78 5.09 18.47 8.88
N ILE A 79 3.88 17.95 8.63
CA ILE A 79 3.21 18.08 7.33
C ILE A 79 2.67 19.50 7.21
N LYS A 80 3.06 20.21 6.16
CA LYS A 80 2.64 21.59 5.88
C LYS A 80 1.51 21.66 4.87
N ASP A 81 1.50 20.79 3.88
CA ASP A 81 0.44 20.66 2.89
C ASP A 81 0.44 19.27 2.30
N THR A 82 -0.68 18.88 1.70
CA THR A 82 -0.85 17.61 1.00
C THR A 82 -1.47 17.84 -0.37
N PHE A 83 -1.05 17.02 -1.32
CA PHE A 83 -1.66 16.94 -2.65
C PHE A 83 -1.91 15.48 -2.97
N THR A 84 -3.10 15.16 -3.44
CA THR A 84 -3.45 13.81 -3.85
C THR A 84 -4.29 13.86 -5.11
N CYS A 85 -4.01 12.96 -6.04
CA CYS A 85 -4.82 12.80 -7.25
C CYS A 85 -4.87 11.32 -7.65
N LEU A 86 -5.83 10.97 -8.49
CA LEU A 86 -5.81 9.68 -9.17
C LEU A 86 -4.59 9.61 -10.09
N ASN A 87 -3.91 8.46 -10.10
CA ASN A 87 -2.77 8.27 -11.00
C ASN A 87 -3.24 8.41 -12.46
N PRO A 88 -2.77 9.43 -13.19
CA PRO A 88 -3.24 9.69 -14.54
C PRO A 88 -2.86 8.59 -15.56
N GLN A 89 -1.95 7.68 -15.18
CA GLN A 89 -1.61 6.52 -16.01
C GLN A 89 -2.75 5.49 -16.10
N ARG A 90 -3.81 5.62 -15.28
CA ARG A 90 -4.99 4.72 -15.29
C ARG A 90 -5.71 4.69 -16.63
N ILE A 91 -5.65 5.75 -17.44
CA ILE A 91 -6.25 5.78 -18.77
C ILE A 91 -5.58 4.81 -19.76
N PHE A 92 -4.35 4.39 -19.47
CA PHE A 92 -3.58 3.44 -20.29
C PHE A 92 -3.68 2.00 -19.78
N GLY A 93 -4.16 1.80 -18.54
CA GLY A 93 -4.34 0.50 -17.90
C GLY A 93 -4.72 0.66 -16.44
N THR A 94 -5.69 -0.12 -15.97
CA THR A 94 -6.21 -0.06 -14.60
C THR A 94 -5.27 -0.69 -13.57
N ASP A 95 -4.43 -1.62 -14.00
CA ASP A 95 -3.49 -2.39 -13.18
C ASP A 95 -2.07 -2.36 -13.77
N VAL A 96 -1.12 -2.94 -13.05
CA VAL A 96 0.31 -2.96 -13.42
C VAL A 96 0.54 -3.69 -14.74
N LEU A 97 -0.08 -4.87 -14.94
CA LEU A 97 0.16 -5.69 -16.14
C LEU A 97 -0.40 -5.03 -17.40
N SER A 98 -1.60 -4.46 -17.32
CA SER A 98 -2.19 -3.71 -18.42
C SER A 98 -1.35 -2.49 -18.83
N ARG A 99 -0.70 -1.80 -17.86
CA ARG A 99 0.23 -0.71 -18.16
C ARG A 99 1.53 -1.19 -18.78
N ILE A 100 2.09 -2.30 -18.30
CA ILE A 100 3.28 -2.91 -18.92
C ILE A 100 2.97 -3.23 -20.39
N LYS A 101 1.82 -3.86 -20.66
CA LYS A 101 1.40 -4.19 -22.01
C LYS A 101 1.21 -2.96 -22.88
N ALA A 102 0.56 -1.92 -22.38
CA ALA A 102 0.37 -0.67 -23.10
C ALA A 102 1.70 0.07 -23.37
N ALA A 103 2.67 -0.04 -22.46
CA ALA A 103 3.99 0.58 -22.58
C ALA A 103 4.95 -0.12 -23.56
N GLU A 104 4.57 -1.28 -24.12
CA GLU A 104 5.28 -1.88 -25.25
C GLU A 104 5.29 -0.93 -26.47
N ASN A 105 4.30 -0.04 -26.54
CA ASN A 105 4.29 1.04 -27.51
C ASN A 105 5.05 2.27 -26.96
N GLU A 106 6.11 2.68 -27.62
CA GLU A 106 6.99 3.78 -27.20
C GLU A 106 6.26 5.12 -27.02
N SER A 107 5.29 5.44 -27.89
CA SER A 107 4.51 6.68 -27.76
C SER A 107 3.62 6.65 -26.52
N THR A 108 3.03 5.49 -26.22
CA THR A 108 2.23 5.28 -25.01
C THR A 108 3.09 5.32 -23.74
N LYS A 109 4.25 4.68 -23.74
CA LYS A 109 5.21 4.75 -22.63
C LYS A 109 5.62 6.19 -22.32
N ARG A 110 5.93 6.97 -23.35
CA ARG A 110 6.23 8.41 -23.21
C ARG A 110 5.02 9.19 -22.67
N ALA A 111 3.82 8.93 -23.17
CA ALA A 111 2.61 9.57 -22.69
C ALA A 111 2.32 9.26 -21.21
N MET A 112 2.58 8.03 -20.75
CA MET A 112 2.49 7.63 -19.34
C MET A 112 3.48 8.40 -18.46
N LYS A 113 4.74 8.53 -18.91
CA LYS A 113 5.74 9.34 -18.22
C LYS A 113 5.28 10.78 -18.09
N ASP A 114 4.89 11.39 -19.20
CA ASP A 114 4.46 12.79 -19.23
C ASP A 114 3.21 13.02 -18.36
N ALA A 115 2.31 12.05 -18.28
CA ALA A 115 1.10 12.15 -17.48
C ALA A 115 1.44 12.23 -15.98
N VAL A 116 2.31 11.35 -15.48
CA VAL A 116 2.70 11.38 -14.06
C VAL A 116 3.57 12.61 -13.74
N HIS A 117 4.45 13.04 -14.65
CA HIS A 117 5.22 14.28 -14.48
C HIS A 117 4.30 15.49 -14.36
N ARG A 118 3.21 15.58 -15.14
CA ARG A 118 2.22 16.65 -15.02
C ARG A 118 1.51 16.62 -13.66
N ALA A 119 1.17 15.45 -13.14
CA ALA A 119 0.56 15.33 -11.81
C ALA A 119 1.52 15.81 -10.71
N LEU A 120 2.79 15.42 -10.78
CA LEU A 120 3.81 15.92 -9.85
C LEU A 120 3.98 17.43 -9.95
N GLN A 121 4.01 17.98 -11.17
CA GLN A 121 4.11 19.43 -11.39
C GLN A 121 2.91 20.19 -10.80
N GLN A 122 1.69 19.63 -10.89
CA GLN A 122 0.50 20.24 -10.26
C GLN A 122 0.65 20.32 -8.74
N GLY A 123 1.08 19.22 -8.08
CA GLY A 123 1.33 19.23 -6.64
C GLY A 123 2.42 20.21 -6.23
N ILE A 124 3.53 20.26 -6.97
CA ILE A 124 4.62 21.22 -6.73
C ILE A 124 4.13 22.66 -6.87
N SER A 125 3.33 22.96 -7.90
CA SER A 125 2.77 24.29 -8.14
C SER A 125 1.84 24.69 -6.99
N GLN A 126 0.93 23.80 -6.54
CA GLN A 126 0.08 24.05 -5.39
C GLN A 126 0.89 24.39 -4.13
N PHE A 127 1.94 23.62 -3.84
CA PHE A 127 2.79 23.86 -2.67
C PHE A 127 3.52 25.21 -2.75
N ARG A 128 4.07 25.55 -3.91
CA ARG A 128 4.76 26.81 -4.12
C ARG A 128 3.82 28.02 -4.01
N GLU A 129 2.60 27.93 -4.49
CA GLU A 129 1.61 29.00 -4.42
C GLU A 129 1.14 29.27 -2.98
N LYS A 130 0.92 28.20 -2.20
CA LYS A 130 0.44 28.30 -0.81
C LYS A 130 1.55 28.64 0.20
N HIS A 131 2.79 28.28 -0.11
CA HIS A 131 3.91 28.34 0.84
C HIS A 131 5.11 29.11 0.28
N LEU A 132 4.90 30.39 -0.10
CA LEU A 132 5.90 31.25 -0.77
C LEU A 132 7.18 31.47 0.05
N SER A 133 7.09 31.42 1.39
CA SER A 133 8.23 31.64 2.30
C SER A 133 9.11 30.40 2.51
N TRP A 134 8.68 29.22 2.05
CA TRP A 134 9.38 27.97 2.29
C TRP A 134 10.31 27.61 1.13
N GLU A 135 11.49 27.11 1.46
CA GLU A 135 12.43 26.60 0.48
C GLU A 135 12.24 25.08 0.31
N ILE A 136 11.87 24.66 -0.87
CA ILE A 136 11.77 23.22 -1.21
C ILE A 136 13.14 22.73 -1.66
N LYS A 137 13.81 21.92 -0.82
CA LYS A 137 15.17 21.39 -1.10
C LYS A 137 15.17 20.30 -2.16
N GLY A 138 14.06 19.58 -2.32
CA GLY A 138 13.96 18.49 -3.28
C GLY A 138 12.74 17.61 -3.05
N MET A 139 12.77 16.45 -3.69
CA MET A 139 11.69 15.48 -3.67
C MET A 139 12.24 14.07 -3.41
N ALA A 140 11.54 13.28 -2.61
CA ALA A 140 11.83 11.85 -2.39
C ALA A 140 10.62 11.03 -2.83
N ILE A 141 10.83 10.05 -3.70
CA ILE A 141 9.77 9.27 -4.33
C ILE A 141 9.87 7.80 -3.94
N ALA A 142 8.80 7.29 -3.33
CA ALA A 142 8.51 5.87 -3.19
C ALA A 142 7.47 5.46 -4.27
N ALA A 143 7.64 4.28 -4.85
CA ALA A 143 6.71 3.73 -5.83
C ALA A 143 6.98 2.25 -6.04
N ASN A 144 5.97 1.50 -6.52
CA ASN A 144 6.25 0.13 -6.95
C ASN A 144 7.20 0.11 -8.15
N THR A 145 7.83 -1.02 -8.38
CA THR A 145 8.91 -1.14 -9.38
C THR A 145 8.47 -0.71 -10.77
N THR A 146 7.25 -1.08 -11.20
CA THR A 146 6.73 -0.67 -12.51
C THR A 146 6.50 0.83 -12.59
N MET A 147 5.95 1.44 -11.54
CA MET A 147 5.72 2.89 -11.51
C MET A 147 7.03 3.67 -11.54
N VAL A 148 8.10 3.19 -10.89
CA VAL A 148 9.44 3.77 -11.01
C VAL A 148 9.92 3.75 -12.47
N HIS A 149 9.80 2.61 -13.15
CA HIS A 149 10.24 2.48 -14.55
C HIS A 149 9.44 3.39 -15.50
N LEU A 150 8.11 3.44 -15.34
CA LEU A 150 7.24 4.31 -16.13
C LEU A 150 7.50 5.80 -15.86
N LEU A 151 7.74 6.18 -14.61
CA LEU A 151 8.13 7.55 -14.23
C LEU A 151 9.41 7.99 -14.93
N MET A 152 10.38 7.09 -15.02
CA MET A 152 11.68 7.35 -15.65
C MET A 152 11.66 7.16 -17.18
N GLY A 153 10.61 6.55 -17.73
CA GLY A 153 10.52 6.17 -19.14
C GLY A 153 11.44 5.02 -19.52
N MET A 154 11.74 4.15 -18.54
CA MET A 154 12.54 2.94 -18.72
C MET A 154 11.73 1.80 -19.34
N GLU A 155 12.44 0.78 -19.82
CA GLU A 155 11.80 -0.45 -20.30
C GLU A 155 11.11 -1.20 -19.18
N VAL A 156 9.88 -1.67 -19.46
CA VAL A 156 9.04 -2.42 -18.51
C VAL A 156 8.70 -3.83 -18.98
N SER A 157 9.04 -4.19 -20.22
CA SER A 157 8.72 -5.52 -20.78
C SER A 157 9.25 -6.66 -19.92
N GLY A 158 10.46 -6.51 -19.38
CA GLY A 158 11.07 -7.48 -18.46
C GLY A 158 10.31 -7.66 -17.14
N LEU A 159 9.46 -6.72 -16.74
CA LEU A 159 8.65 -6.82 -15.52
C LEU A 159 7.37 -7.65 -15.72
N GLY A 160 6.92 -7.80 -16.97
CA GLY A 160 5.69 -8.52 -17.32
C GLY A 160 5.89 -10.01 -17.65
N HIS A 161 7.13 -10.47 -17.78
CA HIS A 161 7.44 -11.82 -18.23
C HIS A 161 8.53 -12.45 -17.37
N TYR A 162 8.39 -13.75 -17.11
CA TYR A 162 9.43 -14.53 -16.42
C TYR A 162 10.78 -14.35 -17.13
N PRO A 163 11.88 -14.11 -16.43
CA PRO A 163 12.07 -14.17 -14.96
C PRO A 163 11.84 -12.84 -14.21
N PHE A 164 11.01 -11.92 -14.72
CA PHE A 164 10.61 -10.67 -14.08
C PHE A 164 11.79 -9.77 -13.71
N LEU A 165 12.63 -9.43 -14.70
CA LEU A 165 13.84 -8.67 -14.50
C LEU A 165 13.60 -7.17 -14.66
N PRO A 166 13.71 -6.37 -13.58
CA PRO A 166 13.69 -4.92 -13.67
C PRO A 166 14.99 -4.38 -14.28
N GLN A 167 14.91 -3.24 -14.95
CA GLN A 167 16.09 -2.56 -15.49
C GLN A 167 16.97 -1.99 -14.37
N THR A 168 16.36 -1.54 -13.28
CA THR A 168 17.06 -1.11 -12.06
C THR A 168 16.23 -1.34 -10.81
N LEU A 169 16.91 -1.59 -9.71
CA LEU A 169 16.35 -1.60 -8.35
C LEU A 169 17.11 -0.64 -7.43
N SER A 170 18.13 0.02 -7.97
CA SER A 170 19.00 0.92 -7.20
C SER A 170 18.32 2.26 -6.94
N GLU A 171 18.80 2.97 -5.91
CA GLU A 171 18.48 4.38 -5.72
C GLU A 171 18.80 5.17 -7.00
N VAL A 172 17.88 6.04 -7.41
CA VAL A 172 18.09 6.94 -8.55
C VAL A 172 18.09 8.39 -8.06
N ARG A 173 19.17 9.11 -8.38
CA ARG A 173 19.26 10.56 -8.17
C ARG A 173 19.13 11.27 -9.51
N THR A 174 18.18 12.17 -9.62
CA THR A 174 17.88 12.87 -10.87
C THR A 174 17.21 14.20 -10.57
N GLU A 175 16.78 14.90 -11.60
CA GLU A 175 15.94 16.09 -11.51
C GLU A 175 14.57 15.78 -12.14
N ILE A 176 13.49 16.06 -11.41
CA ILE A 176 12.12 15.90 -11.89
C ILE A 176 11.36 17.21 -11.61
N CYS A 177 10.72 17.76 -12.64
CA CYS A 177 9.95 19.00 -12.55
C CYS A 177 10.76 20.17 -11.96
N GLY A 178 12.08 20.26 -12.27
CA GLY A 178 12.97 21.30 -11.77
C GLY A 178 13.31 21.20 -10.28
N LEU A 179 13.16 19.99 -9.68
CA LEU A 179 13.57 19.71 -8.31
C LEU A 179 14.58 18.55 -8.26
N PRO A 180 15.68 18.69 -7.49
CA PRO A 180 16.52 17.56 -7.14
C PRO A 180 15.66 16.45 -6.53
N THR A 181 15.78 15.24 -7.07
CA THR A 181 14.90 14.13 -6.71
C THR A 181 15.71 12.88 -6.39
N VAL A 182 15.34 12.21 -5.30
CA VAL A 182 15.79 10.87 -4.97
C VAL A 182 14.60 9.91 -5.10
N ILE A 183 14.77 8.87 -5.91
CA ILE A 183 13.82 7.75 -6.00
C ILE A 183 14.43 6.63 -5.18
N LEU A 184 13.66 6.10 -4.23
CA LEU A 184 14.12 5.07 -3.31
C LEU A 184 14.41 3.76 -4.07
N PRO A 185 15.33 2.92 -3.55
CA PRO A 185 15.60 1.61 -4.14
C PRO A 185 14.45 0.65 -3.92
N GLY A 186 14.26 -0.31 -4.81
CA GLY A 186 13.41 -1.47 -4.65
C GLY A 186 14.20 -2.72 -4.27
N ALA A 187 13.49 -3.83 -4.02
CA ALA A 187 14.09 -5.14 -3.71
C ALA A 187 13.89 -6.16 -4.83
N SER A 188 12.81 -6.06 -5.60
CA SER A 188 12.51 -6.94 -6.75
C SER A 188 11.50 -6.31 -7.71
N ALA A 189 11.10 -7.06 -8.74
CA ALA A 189 9.99 -6.66 -9.60
C ALA A 189 8.66 -6.48 -8.83
N PHE A 190 8.46 -7.26 -7.75
CA PHE A 190 7.23 -7.30 -6.96
C PHE A 190 7.33 -6.55 -5.63
N ILE A 191 8.52 -6.28 -5.14
CA ILE A 191 8.76 -5.55 -3.89
C ILE A 191 9.49 -4.25 -4.28
N GLY A 192 8.71 -3.20 -4.42
CA GLY A 192 9.18 -1.92 -4.93
C GLY A 192 9.74 -1.00 -3.87
N ALA A 193 10.00 0.23 -4.29
CA ALA A 193 10.50 1.28 -3.41
C ALA A 193 9.45 1.74 -2.38
N ASP A 194 8.17 1.54 -2.63
CA ASP A 194 7.05 1.74 -1.70
C ASP A 194 7.20 0.85 -0.46
N ILE A 195 7.47 -0.44 -0.67
CA ILE A 195 7.65 -1.40 0.42
C ILE A 195 8.96 -1.14 1.18
N VAL A 196 10.04 -0.83 0.47
CA VAL A 196 11.31 -0.43 1.11
C VAL A 196 11.13 0.84 1.94
N ALA A 197 10.34 1.81 1.45
CA ALA A 197 9.96 3.00 2.21
C ALA A 197 9.17 2.63 3.47
N GLY A 198 8.18 1.74 3.38
CA GLY A 198 7.42 1.25 4.53
C GLY A 198 8.31 0.59 5.59
N ILE A 199 9.26 -0.25 5.17
CA ILE A 199 10.27 -0.86 6.05
C ILE A 199 11.08 0.21 6.80
N GLU A 200 11.52 1.26 6.10
CA GLU A 200 12.24 2.40 6.70
C GLU A 200 11.37 3.17 7.70
N ALA A 201 10.13 3.51 7.33
CA ALA A 201 9.19 4.23 8.18
C ALA A 201 8.93 3.51 9.49
N LEU A 202 8.72 2.20 9.41
CA LEU A 202 8.36 1.33 10.53
C LEU A 202 9.58 0.79 11.29
N SER A 203 10.79 1.13 10.84
CA SER A 203 12.05 0.62 11.41
C SER A 203 12.13 -0.91 11.44
N ILE A 204 11.49 -1.60 10.49
CA ILE A 204 11.55 -3.05 10.36
C ILE A 204 12.98 -3.46 10.02
N GLY A 205 13.48 -4.51 10.66
CA GLY A 205 14.87 -4.94 10.46
C GLY A 205 15.91 -4.15 11.27
N LYS A 206 15.51 -3.27 12.21
CA LYS A 206 16.44 -2.53 13.08
C LYS A 206 16.56 -3.08 14.50
N GLY A 207 15.71 -4.02 14.88
CA GLY A 207 15.69 -4.63 16.20
C GLY A 207 15.49 -6.14 16.14
N LYS A 208 15.42 -6.78 17.32
CA LYS A 208 15.24 -8.24 17.45
C LYS A 208 13.79 -8.69 17.32
N GLU A 209 12.83 -7.75 17.46
CA GLU A 209 11.40 -8.04 17.33
C GLU A 209 11.10 -8.54 15.90
N ILE A 210 10.38 -9.64 15.80
CA ILE A 210 9.90 -10.17 14.53
C ILE A 210 8.63 -9.43 14.16
N MET A 211 8.69 -8.66 13.10
CA MET A 211 7.60 -7.83 12.62
C MET A 211 7.04 -8.37 11.32
N LEU A 212 5.71 -8.40 11.21
CA LEU A 212 4.99 -8.67 9.97
C LEU A 212 4.45 -7.34 9.44
N PHE A 213 4.76 -7.03 8.21
CA PHE A 213 4.25 -5.84 7.52
C PHE A 213 3.43 -6.27 6.30
N LEU A 214 2.20 -5.80 6.25
CA LEU A 214 1.25 -6.04 5.17
C LEU A 214 0.91 -4.70 4.54
N ASP A 215 1.23 -4.52 3.27
CA ASP A 215 0.71 -3.39 2.48
C ASP A 215 -0.43 -3.91 1.60
N LEU A 216 -1.64 -3.47 1.91
CA LEU A 216 -2.86 -3.94 1.26
C LEU A 216 -3.39 -2.86 0.31
N GLY A 217 -3.07 -3.01 -0.97
CA GLY A 217 -3.56 -2.20 -2.07
C GLY A 217 -4.26 -3.06 -3.13
N THR A 218 -4.10 -2.70 -4.39
CA THR A 218 -4.51 -3.51 -5.56
C THR A 218 -3.75 -4.85 -5.59
N ASN A 219 -2.48 -4.81 -5.17
CA ASN A 219 -1.70 -5.99 -4.81
C ASN A 219 -1.58 -6.06 -3.30
N GLY A 220 -1.07 -7.16 -2.79
CA GLY A 220 -0.71 -7.28 -1.39
C GLY A 220 0.77 -7.62 -1.29
N GLU A 221 1.52 -6.80 -0.59
CA GLU A 221 2.92 -7.07 -0.31
C GLU A 221 3.08 -7.45 1.16
N ILE A 222 3.87 -8.48 1.40
CA ILE A 222 4.11 -9.07 2.71
C ILE A 222 5.60 -9.05 3.01
N VAL A 223 5.98 -8.49 4.16
CA VAL A 223 7.36 -8.52 4.68
C VAL A 223 7.34 -9.09 6.08
N LEU A 224 8.26 -10.01 6.36
CA LEU A 224 8.40 -10.63 7.67
C LEU A 224 9.87 -10.66 8.08
N GLY A 225 10.16 -10.30 9.31
CA GLY A 225 11.49 -10.51 9.87
C GLY A 225 11.93 -9.49 10.91
N ASN A 226 13.23 -9.48 11.16
CA ASN A 226 13.91 -8.63 12.12
C ASN A 226 15.30 -8.22 11.59
N GLN A 227 16.17 -7.69 12.47
CA GLN A 227 17.53 -7.26 12.11
C GLN A 227 18.41 -8.36 11.50
N ASP A 228 18.13 -9.63 11.79
CA ASP A 228 18.97 -10.75 11.37
C ASP A 228 18.55 -11.26 9.97
N ARG A 229 17.27 -11.14 9.63
CA ARG A 229 16.72 -11.61 8.36
C ARG A 229 15.41 -10.91 8.01
N LEU A 230 15.25 -10.55 6.75
CA LEU A 230 13.99 -10.08 6.18
C LEU A 230 13.60 -10.95 4.97
N VAL A 231 12.37 -11.41 4.96
CA VAL A 231 11.77 -12.14 3.85
C VAL A 231 10.56 -11.39 3.34
N ALA A 232 10.30 -11.42 2.04
CA ALA A 232 9.17 -10.72 1.45
C ALA A 232 8.57 -11.49 0.27
N ALA A 233 7.29 -11.22 -0.01
CA ALA A 233 6.60 -11.71 -1.21
C ALA A 233 5.51 -10.72 -1.63
N GLY A 234 5.27 -10.63 -2.93
CA GLY A 234 4.07 -10.01 -3.48
C GLY A 234 2.96 -11.04 -3.68
N THR A 235 1.72 -10.64 -3.48
CA THR A 235 0.53 -11.45 -3.72
C THR A 235 -0.39 -10.78 -4.72
N ALA A 236 -1.03 -11.56 -5.59
CA ALA A 236 -2.05 -11.06 -6.51
C ALA A 236 -3.41 -11.04 -5.79
N ALA A 237 -3.62 -10.05 -4.92
CA ALA A 237 -4.87 -9.90 -4.18
C ALA A 237 -6.03 -9.44 -5.09
N GLY A 238 -5.72 -8.68 -6.15
CA GLY A 238 -6.73 -8.13 -7.05
C GLY A 238 -7.52 -6.97 -6.42
N PRO A 239 -8.51 -6.42 -7.17
CA PRO A 239 -9.23 -5.21 -6.76
C PRO A 239 -10.30 -5.45 -5.70
N ALA A 240 -10.48 -6.68 -5.19
CA ALA A 240 -11.52 -6.99 -4.21
C ALA A 240 -11.50 -6.09 -2.99
N PHE A 241 -10.32 -5.65 -2.62
CA PHE A 241 -10.13 -4.76 -1.48
C PHE A 241 -10.39 -3.28 -1.81
N GLU A 242 -10.39 -2.87 -3.05
CA GLU A 242 -10.69 -1.49 -3.41
C GLU A 242 -12.17 -1.13 -3.29
N GLY A 243 -13.03 -2.15 -3.23
CA GLY A 243 -14.48 -1.98 -3.25
C GLY A 243 -15.00 -1.67 -4.66
N ASN A 244 -16.17 -1.07 -4.71
CA ASN A 244 -16.80 -0.63 -5.94
C ASN A 244 -17.16 0.86 -5.88
N THR A 245 -17.94 1.36 -6.84
CA THR A 245 -18.37 2.76 -6.89
C THR A 245 -19.32 3.17 -5.75
N GLU A 246 -19.88 2.21 -5.04
CA GLU A 246 -20.92 2.43 -4.02
C GLU A 246 -20.40 2.24 -2.59
N CYS A 247 -19.35 1.41 -2.39
CA CYS A 247 -18.81 1.08 -1.06
C CYS A 247 -17.33 0.73 -1.09
N TYR A 248 -16.69 0.81 0.07
CA TYR A 248 -15.30 0.41 0.26
C TYR A 248 -15.18 -1.10 0.44
N GLY A 249 -14.04 -1.68 0.06
CA GLY A 249 -13.75 -3.10 0.31
C GLY A 249 -13.77 -3.48 1.80
N THR A 250 -13.45 -2.55 2.69
CA THR A 250 -13.56 -2.71 4.15
C THR A 250 -14.99 -2.89 4.61
N ASP A 251 -15.94 -2.13 4.06
CA ASP A 251 -17.37 -2.26 4.37
C ASP A 251 -17.90 -3.62 3.90
N LEU A 252 -17.46 -4.06 2.72
CA LEU A 252 -17.81 -5.37 2.17
C LEU A 252 -17.25 -6.53 3.00
N MET A 253 -16.03 -6.40 3.55
CA MET A 253 -15.47 -7.40 4.47
C MET A 253 -16.26 -7.49 5.77
N SER A 254 -16.59 -6.36 6.38
CA SER A 254 -17.39 -6.31 7.60
C SER A 254 -18.78 -6.88 7.37
N LEU A 255 -19.39 -6.57 6.21
CA LEU A 255 -20.66 -7.17 5.81
C LEU A 255 -20.52 -8.69 5.59
N THR A 256 -19.49 -9.15 4.91
CA THR A 256 -19.23 -10.58 4.70
C THR A 256 -19.12 -11.35 6.02
N ALA A 257 -18.34 -10.83 6.98
CA ALA A 257 -18.22 -11.43 8.31
C ALA A 257 -19.58 -11.53 9.02
N ARG A 258 -20.39 -10.47 8.97
CA ARG A 258 -21.72 -10.47 9.56
C ARG A 258 -22.67 -11.46 8.89
N LEU A 259 -22.65 -11.59 7.56
CA LEU A 259 -23.50 -12.54 6.85
C LEU A 259 -23.14 -14.00 7.15
N LEU A 260 -21.87 -14.28 7.47
CA LEU A 260 -21.44 -15.59 7.99
C LEU A 260 -22.03 -15.86 9.38
N GLU A 261 -22.04 -14.88 10.27
CA GLU A 261 -22.63 -15.00 11.61
C GLU A 261 -24.14 -15.17 11.57
N GLU A 262 -24.80 -14.61 10.55
CA GLU A 262 -26.26 -14.69 10.36
C GLU A 262 -26.69 -15.92 9.53
N ASP A 263 -25.77 -16.83 9.15
CA ASP A 263 -26.01 -18.01 8.29
C ASP A 263 -26.64 -17.67 6.92
N ILE A 264 -26.48 -16.43 6.46
CA ILE A 264 -26.91 -15.97 5.12
C ILE A 264 -25.86 -16.30 4.08
N LEU A 265 -24.61 -16.34 4.49
CA LEU A 265 -23.45 -16.76 3.73
C LEU A 265 -22.82 -17.96 4.42
N ASP A 266 -22.51 -19.02 3.70
CA ASP A 266 -21.81 -20.17 4.27
C ASP A 266 -20.28 -20.04 4.16
N SER A 267 -19.54 -20.92 4.83
CA SER A 267 -18.07 -20.90 4.81
C SER A 267 -17.49 -21.20 3.43
N THR A 268 -18.24 -21.83 2.54
CA THR A 268 -17.82 -22.05 1.14
C THR A 268 -17.96 -20.78 0.29
N GLY A 269 -18.56 -19.73 0.87
CA GLY A 269 -18.85 -18.47 0.21
C GLY A 269 -20.09 -18.51 -0.67
N LEU A 270 -21.05 -19.36 -0.36
CA LEU A 270 -22.33 -19.43 -1.06
C LEU A 270 -23.38 -18.60 -0.30
N LEU A 271 -23.96 -17.63 -0.98
CA LEU A 271 -25.11 -16.87 -0.46
C LEU A 271 -26.36 -17.73 -0.55
N SER A 272 -27.19 -17.74 0.51
CA SER A 272 -28.49 -18.41 0.51
C SER A 272 -29.49 -17.72 -0.43
N ASP A 273 -30.50 -18.48 -0.92
CA ASP A 273 -31.58 -17.89 -1.71
C ASP A 273 -32.42 -16.88 -0.88
N PRO A 274 -32.87 -15.78 -1.48
CA PRO A 274 -32.72 -15.38 -2.90
C PRO A 274 -31.41 -14.60 -3.21
N TYR A 275 -30.54 -14.40 -2.24
CA TYR A 275 -29.35 -13.53 -2.34
C TYR A 275 -28.27 -14.05 -3.27
N PHE A 276 -28.27 -15.35 -3.57
CA PHE A 276 -27.34 -15.92 -4.54
C PHE A 276 -27.47 -15.25 -5.93
N THR A 277 -28.69 -15.00 -6.36
CA THR A 277 -28.97 -14.38 -7.67
C THR A 277 -29.03 -12.87 -7.62
N GLU A 278 -29.67 -12.32 -6.58
CA GLU A 278 -29.99 -10.88 -6.49
C GLU A 278 -28.90 -10.06 -5.78
N GLY A 279 -28.02 -10.72 -5.03
CA GLY A 279 -27.15 -10.06 -4.06
C GLY A 279 -27.91 -9.58 -2.84
N ILE A 280 -27.22 -8.99 -1.89
CA ILE A 280 -27.79 -8.43 -0.67
C ILE A 280 -27.37 -6.96 -0.51
N ALA A 281 -28.34 -6.06 -0.32
CA ALA A 281 -28.10 -4.64 -0.10
C ALA A 281 -28.40 -4.27 1.36
N ILE A 282 -27.39 -3.82 2.10
CA ILE A 282 -27.51 -3.41 3.50
C ILE A 282 -26.71 -2.13 3.71
N GLY A 283 -27.38 -1.08 4.25
CA GLY A 283 -26.69 0.17 4.62
C GLY A 283 -26.04 0.92 3.46
N GLY A 284 -26.52 0.72 2.22
CA GLY A 284 -25.94 1.29 1.01
C GLY A 284 -24.79 0.46 0.42
N VAL A 285 -24.48 -0.69 1.02
CA VAL A 285 -23.50 -1.67 0.50
C VAL A 285 -24.26 -2.77 -0.23
N HIS A 286 -23.86 -3.07 -1.46
CA HIS A 286 -24.44 -4.16 -2.25
C HIS A 286 -23.38 -5.26 -2.47
N LEU A 287 -23.56 -6.40 -1.78
CA LEU A 287 -22.72 -7.58 -1.88
C LEU A 287 -23.33 -8.57 -2.87
N THR A 288 -22.55 -8.94 -3.88
CA THR A 288 -22.95 -9.95 -4.87
C THR A 288 -22.15 -11.25 -4.68
N GLN A 289 -22.69 -12.36 -5.17
CA GLN A 289 -21.98 -13.64 -5.18
C GLN A 289 -20.62 -13.54 -5.90
N GLN A 290 -20.55 -12.76 -6.97
CA GLN A 290 -19.29 -12.54 -7.69
C GLN A 290 -18.25 -11.83 -6.81
N TYR A 291 -18.67 -10.81 -6.04
CA TYR A 291 -17.75 -10.12 -5.14
C TYR A 291 -17.25 -11.04 -4.03
N VAL A 292 -18.14 -11.88 -3.47
CA VAL A 292 -17.71 -12.91 -2.48
C VAL A 292 -16.60 -13.77 -3.03
N ARG A 293 -16.68 -14.22 -4.28
CA ARG A 293 -15.63 -15.00 -4.93
C ARG A 293 -14.32 -14.23 -5.09
N GLN A 294 -14.41 -12.95 -5.46
CA GLN A 294 -13.22 -12.09 -5.55
C GLN A 294 -12.56 -11.90 -4.16
N LEU A 295 -13.37 -11.70 -3.13
CA LEU A 295 -12.89 -11.57 -1.76
C LEU A 295 -12.23 -12.87 -1.26
N GLN A 296 -12.80 -14.04 -1.55
CA GLN A 296 -12.20 -15.34 -1.23
C GLN A 296 -10.82 -15.51 -1.86
N MET A 297 -10.68 -15.16 -3.13
CA MET A 297 -9.38 -15.21 -3.82
C MET A 297 -8.36 -14.26 -3.19
N ALA A 298 -8.75 -13.02 -2.98
CA ALA A 298 -7.86 -12.00 -2.44
C ALA A 298 -7.39 -12.32 -1.02
N LYS A 299 -8.31 -12.67 -0.12
CA LYS A 299 -7.96 -13.01 1.26
C LYS A 299 -7.12 -14.28 1.35
N SER A 300 -7.39 -15.25 0.47
CA SER A 300 -6.60 -16.49 0.41
C SER A 300 -5.17 -16.23 -0.03
N ALA A 301 -4.95 -15.36 -1.03
CA ALA A 301 -3.61 -14.97 -1.47
C ALA A 301 -2.79 -14.37 -0.31
N ILE A 302 -3.38 -13.47 0.46
CA ILE A 302 -2.71 -12.83 1.60
C ILE A 302 -2.42 -13.84 2.71
N CYS A 303 -3.44 -14.61 3.17
CA CYS A 303 -3.26 -15.56 4.26
C CYS A 303 -2.24 -16.65 3.92
N THR A 304 -2.32 -17.21 2.71
CA THR A 304 -1.37 -18.21 2.23
C THR A 304 0.05 -17.63 2.13
N GLY A 305 0.18 -16.41 1.63
CA GLY A 305 1.46 -15.69 1.58
C GLY A 305 2.08 -15.51 2.96
N ILE A 306 1.31 -15.08 3.97
CA ILE A 306 1.76 -14.96 5.35
C ILE A 306 2.28 -16.32 5.86
N CYS A 307 1.51 -17.39 5.69
CA CYS A 307 1.87 -18.73 6.16
C CYS A 307 3.16 -19.24 5.52
N ILE A 308 3.30 -19.07 4.22
CA ILE A 308 4.51 -19.47 3.50
C ILE A 308 5.73 -18.68 3.96
N LEU A 309 5.61 -17.36 4.10
CA LEU A 309 6.71 -16.55 4.58
C LEU A 309 7.11 -16.89 6.01
N CYS A 310 6.15 -17.18 6.90
CA CYS A 310 6.44 -17.67 8.25
C CYS A 310 7.25 -18.98 8.20
N LYS A 311 6.85 -19.94 7.37
CA LYS A 311 7.57 -21.19 7.16
C LYS A 311 8.99 -20.94 6.59
N LYS A 312 9.12 -20.08 5.59
CA LYS A 312 10.41 -19.70 4.98
C LYS A 312 11.33 -18.99 5.97
N TYR A 313 10.76 -18.18 6.85
CA TYR A 313 11.50 -17.53 7.92
C TYR A 313 11.98 -18.51 9.00
N GLY A 314 11.30 -19.66 9.13
CA GLY A 314 11.60 -20.71 10.10
C GLY A 314 10.79 -20.60 11.40
N LEU A 315 9.63 -19.92 11.34
CA LEU A 315 8.70 -19.92 12.47
C LEU A 315 7.98 -21.27 12.57
N GLN A 316 7.68 -21.67 13.80
CA GLN A 316 6.88 -22.87 14.09
C GLN A 316 5.40 -22.53 14.32
N ASP A 317 5.13 -21.28 14.70
CA ASP A 317 3.80 -20.73 14.91
C ASP A 317 3.82 -19.20 14.85
N PHE A 318 2.65 -18.58 14.90
CA PHE A 318 2.50 -17.12 14.84
C PHE A 318 2.81 -16.40 16.16
N SER A 319 3.02 -17.11 17.29
CA SER A 319 3.27 -16.51 18.58
C SER A 319 4.56 -15.69 18.63
N ARG A 320 5.54 -16.11 17.81
CA ARG A 320 6.86 -15.47 17.67
C ARG A 320 6.84 -14.14 16.91
N ILE A 321 5.75 -13.80 16.24
CA ILE A 321 5.57 -12.48 15.62
C ILE A 321 5.21 -11.51 16.74
N ASP A 322 5.99 -10.46 16.91
CA ASP A 322 5.80 -9.49 17.99
C ASP A 322 4.79 -8.42 17.61
N ARG A 323 4.83 -7.93 16.36
CA ARG A 323 3.96 -6.87 15.84
C ARG A 323 3.53 -7.15 14.40
N VAL A 324 2.33 -6.67 14.07
CA VAL A 324 1.79 -6.67 12.71
C VAL A 324 1.45 -5.25 12.32
N TYR A 325 2.05 -4.76 11.27
CA TYR A 325 1.73 -3.46 10.69
C TYR A 325 0.91 -3.63 9.43
N LEU A 326 -0.19 -2.88 9.37
CA LEU A 326 -1.11 -2.91 8.25
C LEU A 326 -1.14 -1.54 7.58
N ALA A 327 -0.58 -1.45 6.39
CA ALA A 327 -0.52 -0.25 5.56
C ALA A 327 -1.43 -0.36 4.34
N GLY A 328 -1.39 0.69 3.53
CA GLY A 328 -2.22 0.86 2.34
C GLY A 328 -3.54 1.57 2.64
N GLY A 329 -4.18 2.06 1.60
CA GLY A 329 -5.43 2.82 1.72
C GLY A 329 -6.56 2.08 2.44
N MET A 330 -6.55 0.76 2.39
CA MET A 330 -7.48 -0.13 3.10
C MET A 330 -7.13 -0.34 4.56
N GLY A 331 -5.85 -0.52 4.85
CA GLY A 331 -5.41 -0.92 6.19
C GLY A 331 -5.86 0.03 7.29
N TYR A 332 -6.06 1.29 6.95
CA TYR A 332 -6.48 2.32 7.90
C TYR A 332 -7.93 2.19 8.39
N TYR A 333 -8.83 1.72 7.52
CA TYR A 333 -10.27 1.57 7.84
C TYR A 333 -10.69 0.13 8.09
N LEU A 334 -9.76 -0.82 8.04
CA LEU A 334 -10.06 -2.24 8.16
C LEU A 334 -10.61 -2.57 9.55
N ASP A 335 -11.76 -3.19 9.60
CA ASP A 335 -12.21 -3.92 10.78
C ASP A 335 -11.36 -5.20 10.92
N VAL A 336 -10.39 -5.12 11.82
CA VAL A 336 -9.39 -6.18 12.03
C VAL A 336 -10.05 -7.48 12.51
N ALA A 337 -11.11 -7.39 13.31
CA ALA A 337 -11.85 -8.56 13.80
C ALA A 337 -12.62 -9.24 12.67
N ALA A 338 -13.33 -8.46 11.85
CA ALA A 338 -14.03 -8.97 10.66
C ALA A 338 -13.07 -9.60 9.66
N ALA A 339 -11.93 -8.96 9.41
CA ALA A 339 -10.88 -9.47 8.52
C ALA A 339 -10.30 -10.81 9.01
N ALA A 340 -10.06 -10.96 10.31
CA ALA A 340 -9.60 -12.22 10.90
C ALA A 340 -10.70 -13.30 10.87
N ALA A 341 -11.96 -12.93 11.09
CA ALA A 341 -13.10 -13.85 11.06
C ALA A 341 -13.29 -14.49 9.69
N ILE A 342 -13.13 -13.71 8.61
CA ILE A 342 -13.17 -14.26 7.24
C ILE A 342 -11.86 -14.95 6.80
N GLY A 343 -10.81 -14.91 7.63
CA GLY A 343 -9.53 -15.55 7.37
C GLY A 343 -8.58 -14.78 6.46
N LEU A 344 -8.62 -13.44 6.46
CA LEU A 344 -7.64 -12.61 5.74
C LEU A 344 -6.23 -12.78 6.30
N PHE A 345 -6.12 -12.94 7.62
CA PHE A 345 -4.88 -13.26 8.31
C PHE A 345 -5.13 -14.16 9.54
N PRO A 346 -4.10 -14.86 10.05
CA PRO A 346 -4.25 -15.75 11.19
C PRO A 346 -4.82 -15.05 12.43
N HIS A 347 -5.85 -15.64 13.04
CA HIS A 347 -6.51 -15.11 14.23
C HIS A 347 -5.55 -14.84 15.40
N ALA A 348 -4.48 -15.65 15.51
CA ALA A 348 -3.45 -15.49 16.53
C ALA A 348 -2.70 -14.13 16.47
N LEU A 349 -2.83 -13.41 15.33
CA LEU A 349 -2.22 -12.10 15.13
C LEU A 349 -3.15 -10.92 15.49
N LEU A 350 -4.43 -11.17 15.75
CA LEU A 350 -5.46 -10.14 15.93
C LEU A 350 -5.05 -9.02 16.88
N ASN A 351 -4.53 -9.38 18.06
CA ASN A 351 -4.16 -8.42 19.10
C ASN A 351 -2.79 -7.74 18.87
N LYS A 352 -2.11 -8.06 17.77
CA LYS A 352 -0.79 -7.53 17.41
C LYS A 352 -0.86 -6.53 16.24
N VAL A 353 -2.04 -6.37 15.65
CA VAL A 353 -2.25 -5.55 14.45
C VAL A 353 -2.33 -4.06 14.79
N THR A 354 -1.55 -3.26 14.07
CA THR A 354 -1.59 -1.80 14.12
C THR A 354 -1.73 -1.25 12.70
N ALA A 355 -2.78 -0.49 12.45
CA ALA A 355 -2.95 0.22 11.19
C ALA A 355 -2.06 1.46 11.15
N VAL A 356 -1.27 1.63 10.08
CA VAL A 356 -0.25 2.67 9.98
C VAL A 356 -0.48 3.67 8.83
N GLY A 357 -1.54 3.51 8.05
CA GLY A 357 -1.86 4.40 6.93
C GLY A 357 -0.85 4.27 5.77
N ASN A 358 -0.43 5.39 5.18
CA ASN A 358 0.51 5.39 4.06
C ASN A 358 1.97 5.32 4.54
N ALA A 359 2.46 4.11 4.76
CA ALA A 359 3.84 3.87 5.20
C ALA A 359 4.87 4.24 4.10
N ALA A 360 4.52 4.11 2.82
CA ALA A 360 5.38 4.46 1.71
C ALA A 360 5.69 5.96 1.69
N LEU A 361 4.68 6.79 1.90
CA LEU A 361 4.82 8.25 1.95
C LEU A 361 5.67 8.72 3.14
N GLU A 362 5.45 8.11 4.34
CA GLU A 362 6.28 8.38 5.52
C GLU A 362 7.73 7.96 5.29
N GLY A 363 7.94 6.77 4.73
CA GLY A 363 9.28 6.27 4.44
C GLY A 363 10.01 7.08 3.36
N ALA A 364 9.30 7.58 2.36
CA ALA A 364 9.84 8.52 1.39
C ALA A 364 10.39 9.78 2.10
N PHE A 365 9.65 10.33 3.06
CA PHE A 365 10.13 11.47 3.84
C PHE A 365 11.35 11.12 4.70
N VAL A 366 11.30 10.01 5.44
CA VAL A 366 12.40 9.58 6.32
C VAL A 366 13.69 9.34 5.51
N TYR A 367 13.57 8.65 4.39
CA TYR A 367 14.70 8.39 3.49
C TYR A 367 15.23 9.68 2.87
N GLY A 368 14.33 10.48 2.30
CA GLY A 368 14.67 11.73 1.64
C GLY A 368 15.31 12.75 2.59
N SER A 369 14.81 12.90 3.81
CA SER A 369 15.40 13.81 4.79
C SER A 369 16.86 13.46 5.08
N ARG A 370 17.18 12.17 5.21
CA ARG A 370 18.59 11.73 5.36
C ARG A 370 19.40 11.98 4.10
N ALA A 371 18.83 11.74 2.92
CA ALA A 371 19.54 11.91 1.65
C ALA A 371 19.90 13.37 1.38
N PHE A 372 19.01 14.30 1.70
CA PHE A 372 19.21 15.74 1.50
C PHE A 372 20.01 16.40 2.64
N CYS A 373 19.78 16.04 3.91
CA CYS A 373 20.58 16.57 5.02
C CYS A 373 22.04 16.09 5.01
N ARG A 374 22.32 14.89 4.51
CA ARG A 374 23.69 14.39 4.37
C ARG A 374 24.49 15.11 3.28
N GLN A 375 23.85 15.63 2.24
CA GLN A 375 24.54 16.41 1.22
C GLN A 375 25.19 17.70 1.79
N GLU A 376 24.62 18.28 2.83
CA GLU A 376 25.21 19.44 3.51
C GLU A 376 26.36 19.08 4.45
N LYS A 377 26.39 17.84 4.99
CA LYS A 377 27.44 17.34 5.91
C LYS A 377 28.49 16.46 5.27
N ALA A 378 28.18 15.79 4.16
CA ALA A 378 28.98 14.69 3.63
C ALA A 378 29.75 15.00 2.35
N ALA A 379 30.48 16.10 2.31
CA ALA A 379 31.76 16.03 1.59
C ALA A 379 32.75 15.04 2.28
N LYS A 380 32.41 14.42 3.42
CA LYS A 380 33.35 13.66 4.26
C LYS A 380 33.01 12.20 4.61
N GLU A 381 31.77 11.69 4.44
CA GLU A 381 31.48 10.29 4.74
C GLU A 381 30.48 9.66 3.75
N LYS A 382 30.99 8.73 2.94
CA LYS A 382 30.20 7.82 2.08
C LYS A 382 29.50 6.73 2.92
N ALA A 383 28.59 7.09 3.80
CA ALA A 383 27.69 6.07 4.35
C ALA A 383 26.43 6.01 3.48
N ALA A 384 26.39 5.04 2.57
CA ALA A 384 25.15 4.67 1.89
C ALA A 384 24.09 4.37 2.96
N VAL A 385 22.85 4.82 2.74
CA VAL A 385 21.73 4.37 3.57
C VAL A 385 21.64 2.86 3.34
N SER A 386 21.96 2.07 4.36
CA SER A 386 21.91 0.61 4.24
C SER A 386 20.44 0.18 4.21
N VAL A 387 19.97 -0.18 3.05
CA VAL A 387 18.69 -0.89 2.91
C VAL A 387 18.90 -2.32 3.40
N PRO A 388 18.03 -2.84 4.29
CA PRO A 388 18.14 -4.23 4.72
C PRO A 388 18.12 -5.17 3.52
N LYS A 389 18.94 -6.22 3.57
CA LYS A 389 18.91 -7.26 2.54
C LYS A 389 17.58 -8.02 2.69
N ILE A 390 16.74 -7.94 1.69
CA ILE A 390 15.43 -8.59 1.66
C ILE A 390 15.51 -9.81 0.74
N GLU A 391 15.18 -10.99 1.28
CA GLU A 391 15.01 -12.20 0.48
C GLU A 391 13.59 -12.23 -0.08
N VAL A 392 13.43 -12.11 -1.39
CA VAL A 392 12.11 -12.08 -2.03
C VAL A 392 11.78 -13.45 -2.60
N PHE A 393 10.59 -13.94 -2.27
CA PHE A 393 10.07 -15.23 -2.71
C PHE A 393 8.96 -15.03 -3.75
N ASN A 394 8.97 -15.85 -4.79
CA ASN A 394 7.85 -15.98 -5.71
C ASN A 394 6.91 -17.06 -5.18
N LEU A 395 5.77 -16.65 -4.62
CA LEU A 395 4.82 -17.58 -4.01
C LEU A 395 4.28 -18.62 -4.99
N ALA A 396 4.15 -18.29 -6.26
CA ALA A 396 3.65 -19.22 -7.28
C ALA A 396 4.59 -20.41 -7.54
N GLU A 397 5.88 -20.27 -7.22
CA GLU A 397 6.89 -21.34 -7.36
C GLU A 397 7.00 -22.20 -6.09
N GLU A 398 6.32 -21.81 -5.01
CA GLU A 398 6.43 -22.51 -3.73
C GLU A 398 5.61 -23.79 -3.71
N THR A 399 6.26 -24.88 -3.31
CA THR A 399 5.59 -26.18 -3.19
C THR A 399 4.42 -26.11 -2.19
N GLY A 400 3.24 -26.55 -2.61
CA GLY A 400 2.01 -26.53 -1.82
C GLY A 400 1.28 -25.18 -1.78
N PHE A 401 1.77 -24.16 -2.51
CA PHE A 401 1.06 -22.87 -2.60
C PHE A 401 -0.35 -23.05 -3.15
N ALA A 402 -0.52 -23.80 -4.26
CA ALA A 402 -1.82 -23.96 -4.90
C ALA A 402 -2.83 -24.64 -3.96
N ASP A 403 -2.44 -25.71 -3.28
CA ASP A 403 -3.31 -26.42 -2.33
C ASP A 403 -3.68 -25.53 -1.13
N ALA A 404 -2.71 -24.83 -0.57
CA ALA A 404 -2.92 -23.90 0.51
C ALA A 404 -3.83 -22.74 0.09
N TYR A 405 -3.64 -22.19 -1.11
CA TYR A 405 -4.46 -21.14 -1.68
C TYR A 405 -5.91 -21.59 -1.88
N ILE A 406 -6.14 -22.78 -2.46
CA ILE A 406 -7.50 -23.33 -2.65
C ILE A 406 -8.18 -23.54 -1.29
N LYS A 407 -7.50 -24.15 -0.33
CA LYS A 407 -8.01 -24.34 1.02
C LYS A 407 -8.29 -23.02 1.73
N GLY A 408 -7.44 -22.03 1.52
CA GLY A 408 -7.56 -20.70 2.06
C GLY A 408 -8.74 -19.88 1.53
N MET A 409 -9.43 -20.31 0.46
CA MET A 409 -10.64 -19.65 -0.03
C MET A 409 -11.84 -19.81 0.91
N GLU A 410 -11.84 -20.81 1.79
CA GLU A 410 -12.91 -20.97 2.76
C GLU A 410 -13.01 -19.74 3.67
N LEU A 411 -14.22 -19.21 3.84
CA LEU A 411 -14.50 -18.06 4.71
C LEU A 411 -14.59 -18.53 6.16
N ALA A 412 -13.45 -18.75 6.76
CA ALA A 412 -13.29 -19.18 8.14
C ALA A 412 -11.97 -18.62 8.69
N PRO A 413 -11.82 -18.53 10.01
CA PRO A 413 -10.54 -18.15 10.62
C PRO A 413 -9.40 -19.00 10.09
N CYS A 414 -8.28 -18.36 9.73
CA CYS A 414 -7.12 -19.06 9.19
C CYS A 414 -6.56 -20.09 10.20
N SER A 415 -6.66 -21.36 9.85
CA SER A 415 -6.26 -22.52 10.68
C SER A 415 -4.99 -23.22 10.18
N TYR A 416 -4.14 -22.53 9.43
CA TYR A 416 -2.90 -23.14 8.95
C TYR A 416 -1.98 -23.52 10.10
N ALA A 417 -1.60 -24.80 10.17
CA ALA A 417 -0.42 -25.27 10.86
C ALA A 417 0.78 -25.21 9.92
N PHE A 418 1.95 -24.84 10.43
CA PHE A 418 3.22 -24.78 9.67
C PHE A 418 3.71 -26.17 9.25
#